data_31b75d1181e02d3bc993c109d676c932
#
_entry.id   31b75d1181e02d3bc993c109d676c932
#
_cell.length_a   1.000
_cell.length_b   1.000
_cell.length_c   1.000
_cell.angle_alpha   90.00
_cell.angle_beta   90.00
_cell.angle_gamma   90.00
#
_symmetry.space_group_name_H-M   'P 1'
#
loop_
_entity.id
_entity.type
_entity.pdbx_description
1 polymer ?
#
loop_
_entity_poly.entity_id
_entity_poly.type
_entity_poly.pdbx_seq_one_letter_code
_entity_poly.pdbx_strand_id
1 'polypeptide(L)'
;TRKYLFKLQDGHFIESVLMRHNYGNSICVTSEVGCNMGCAFCASGELGCVRRLSLEEMVLQVLTIQSDLDKDNERITNVVVMGIGEPFDNYETLLKFLTVINYAKGLEIGARHITVSTCGIVPKIKEFADFPLQINLALSLHAPNNELRSKLMKINKAYPLEEVFEALKYYYSKTNRRITLEYILLHGIND
;
A
#
# COMPACT_ATOMS: atom_id res chain seq x y z
N THR A 1 5.85 -14.16 11.38
CA THR A 1 5.10 -12.88 11.29
C THR A 1 4.95 -12.26 12.66
N ARG A 2 5.15 -10.93 12.78
CA ARG A 2 4.93 -10.14 14.00
C ARG A 2 4.09 -8.92 13.65
N LYS A 3 3.03 -8.65 14.38
CA LYS A 3 2.22 -7.44 14.26
C LYS A 3 2.65 -6.42 15.31
N TYR A 4 2.81 -5.18 14.89
CA TYR A 4 3.12 -4.03 15.72
C TYR A 4 1.89 -3.13 15.81
N LEU A 5 1.56 -2.70 17.01
CA LEU A 5 0.52 -1.71 17.26
C LEU A 5 1.20 -0.41 17.69
N PHE A 6 0.96 0.66 16.95
CA PHE A 6 1.49 1.99 17.23
C PHE A 6 0.38 2.87 17.79
N LYS A 7 0.65 3.49 18.93
CA LYS A 7 -0.19 4.57 19.46
C LYS A 7 0.34 5.90 18.95
N LEU A 8 -0.48 6.62 18.20
CA LEU A 8 -0.15 7.94 17.69
C LEU A 8 -0.32 9.02 18.77
N GLN A 9 0.25 10.22 18.52
CA GLN A 9 0.20 11.32 19.50
C GLN A 9 -1.21 11.81 19.82
N ASP A 10 -2.12 11.71 18.85
CA ASP A 10 -3.52 12.05 19.00
C ASP A 10 -4.39 10.94 19.66
N GLY A 11 -3.75 9.84 20.07
CA GLY A 11 -4.38 8.72 20.74
C GLY A 11 -4.94 7.64 19.82
N HIS A 12 -4.93 7.83 18.51
CA HIS A 12 -5.32 6.78 17.55
C HIS A 12 -4.29 5.64 17.49
N PHE A 13 -4.73 4.51 16.94
CA PHE A 13 -3.87 3.33 16.77
C PHE A 13 -3.80 2.93 15.31
N ILE A 14 -2.61 2.54 14.90
CA ILE A 14 -2.34 1.94 13.59
C ILE A 14 -1.54 0.66 13.74
N GLU A 15 -1.54 -0.17 12.70
CA GLU A 15 -0.83 -1.44 12.69
C GLU A 15 0.19 -1.49 11.56
N SER A 16 1.31 -2.17 11.83
CA SER A 16 2.26 -2.61 10.81
C SER A 16 2.61 -4.07 11.04
N VAL A 17 3.01 -4.77 9.98
CA VAL A 17 3.29 -6.20 10.06
C VAL A 17 4.68 -6.48 9.52
N LEU A 18 5.50 -7.15 10.33
CA LEU A 18 6.75 -7.76 9.92
C LEU A 18 6.51 -9.20 9.49
N MET A 19 6.87 -9.52 8.27
CA MET A 19 6.81 -10.86 7.67
C MET A 19 8.23 -11.33 7.37
N ARG A 20 8.66 -12.40 8.06
CA ARG A 20 9.95 -13.05 7.80
C ARG A 20 9.80 -14.11 6.74
N HIS A 21 10.62 -14.05 5.71
CA HIS A 21 10.68 -14.98 4.58
C HIS A 21 12.12 -15.47 4.39
N ASN A 22 12.30 -16.58 3.68
CA ASN A 22 13.63 -17.10 3.37
C ASN A 22 14.47 -16.14 2.51
N TYR A 23 13.81 -15.21 1.80
CA TYR A 23 14.45 -14.21 0.95
C TYR A 23 14.63 -12.83 1.64
N GLY A 24 14.24 -12.72 2.91
CA GLY A 24 14.41 -11.50 3.70
C GLY A 24 13.16 -11.07 4.48
N ASN A 25 13.26 -9.93 5.14
CA ASN A 25 12.21 -9.36 6.00
C ASN A 25 11.40 -8.32 5.23
N SER A 26 10.10 -8.58 5.07
CA SER A 26 9.15 -7.64 4.48
C SER A 26 8.32 -6.96 5.55
N ILE A 27 8.07 -5.66 5.41
CA ILE A 27 7.14 -4.94 6.29
C ILE A 27 5.95 -4.41 5.52
N CYS A 28 4.78 -4.49 6.14
CA CYS A 28 3.55 -3.88 5.67
C CYS A 28 3.30 -2.58 6.43
N VAL A 29 3.22 -1.46 5.72
CA VAL A 29 3.11 -0.10 6.29
C VAL A 29 1.71 0.46 6.06
N THR A 30 1.17 1.11 7.07
CA THR A 30 -0.11 1.82 7.07
C THR A 30 0.07 3.26 6.58
N SER A 31 -0.90 3.79 5.85
CA SER A 31 -0.89 5.15 5.29
C SER A 31 -1.94 6.11 5.88
N GLU A 32 -2.95 5.58 6.56
CA GLU A 32 -4.07 6.36 7.13
C GLU A 32 -4.54 5.78 8.46
N VAL A 33 -5.31 6.55 9.21
CA VAL A 33 -6.12 6.08 10.34
C VAL A 33 -7.52 5.79 9.79
N GLY A 34 -7.85 4.51 9.58
CA GLY A 34 -9.05 4.09 8.87
C GLY A 34 -8.91 4.19 7.35
N CYS A 35 -10.01 4.11 6.59
CA CYS A 35 -9.99 4.14 5.13
C CYS A 35 -11.36 4.57 4.56
N ASN A 36 -11.37 5.48 3.59
CA ASN A 36 -12.60 5.96 2.95
C ASN A 36 -13.12 5.05 1.82
N MET A 37 -12.37 4.04 1.43
CA MET A 37 -12.75 3.22 0.26
C MET A 37 -13.97 2.32 0.54
N GLY A 38 -14.22 1.97 1.81
CA GLY A 38 -15.42 1.24 2.24
C GLY A 38 -15.62 -0.09 1.53
N CYS A 39 -14.52 -0.85 1.32
CA CYS A 39 -14.56 -2.18 0.75
C CYS A 39 -15.31 -3.13 1.69
N ALA A 40 -16.25 -3.93 1.15
CA ALA A 40 -17.16 -4.76 1.94
C ALA A 40 -16.47 -5.89 2.74
N PHE A 41 -15.25 -6.24 2.36
CA PHE A 41 -14.45 -7.29 3.01
C PHE A 41 -13.37 -6.75 3.96
N CYS A 42 -13.26 -5.42 4.13
CA CYS A 42 -12.15 -4.78 4.84
C CYS A 42 -12.62 -4.03 6.08
N ALA A 43 -12.18 -4.48 7.25
CA ALA A 43 -12.51 -3.85 8.53
C ALA A 43 -12.01 -2.39 8.63
N SER A 44 -10.92 -2.04 7.93
CA SER A 44 -10.39 -0.66 7.95
C SER A 44 -11.35 0.38 7.38
N GLY A 45 -12.32 -0.05 6.57
CA GLY A 45 -13.34 0.85 5.98
C GLY A 45 -14.59 1.05 6.82
N GLU A 46 -14.78 0.31 7.91
CA GLU A 46 -16.00 0.37 8.72
C GLU A 46 -16.18 1.73 9.42
N LEU A 47 -15.10 2.32 9.88
CA LEU A 47 -15.12 3.62 10.59
C LEU A 47 -14.84 4.82 9.68
N GLY A 48 -14.61 4.59 8.38
CA GLY A 48 -14.13 5.62 7.47
C GLY A 48 -12.66 6.02 7.75
N CYS A 49 -12.16 7.02 7.03
CA CYS A 49 -10.84 7.60 7.27
C CYS A 49 -10.97 8.74 8.28
N VAL A 50 -10.31 8.62 9.43
CA VAL A 50 -10.22 9.68 10.43
C VAL A 50 -9.26 10.75 9.93
N ARG A 51 -8.05 10.35 9.50
CA ARG A 51 -7.05 11.22 8.89
C ARG A 51 -5.96 10.43 8.14
N ARG A 52 -5.26 11.13 7.29
CA ARG A 52 -4.03 10.65 6.66
C ARG A 52 -2.88 10.68 7.68
N LEU A 53 -1.92 9.76 7.53
CA LEU A 53 -0.71 9.81 8.33
C LEU A 53 0.26 10.86 7.79
N SER A 54 1.02 11.46 8.68
CA SER A 54 2.14 12.33 8.31
C SER A 54 3.33 11.52 7.77
N LEU A 55 4.29 12.21 7.15
CA LEU A 55 5.53 11.58 6.69
C LEU A 55 6.27 10.90 7.85
N GLU A 56 6.36 11.59 8.98
CA GLU A 56 7.03 11.12 10.19
C GLU A 56 6.38 9.84 10.71
N GLU A 57 5.04 9.79 10.75
CA GLU A 57 4.29 8.63 11.21
C GLU A 57 4.48 7.43 10.29
N MET A 58 4.57 7.65 8.98
CA MET A 58 4.87 6.56 8.02
C MET A 58 6.32 6.07 8.18
N VAL A 59 7.29 6.98 8.29
CA VAL A 59 8.71 6.63 8.43
C VAL A 59 9.00 5.95 9.78
N LEU A 60 8.38 6.42 10.86
CA LEU A 60 8.55 5.84 12.20
C LEU A 60 8.12 4.37 12.29
N GLN A 61 7.13 3.93 11.51
CA GLN A 61 6.77 2.52 11.43
C GLN A 61 7.98 1.68 10.97
N VAL A 62 8.67 2.14 9.91
CA VAL A 62 9.85 1.47 9.35
C VAL A 62 11.01 1.49 10.33
N LEU A 63 11.33 2.67 10.89
CA LEU A 63 12.46 2.84 11.81
C LEU A 63 12.29 2.02 13.10
N THR A 64 11.08 1.98 13.66
CA THR A 64 10.80 1.20 14.87
C THR A 64 10.99 -0.29 14.63
N ILE A 65 10.49 -0.80 13.49
CA ILE A 65 10.63 -2.22 13.15
C ILE A 65 12.10 -2.54 12.81
N GLN A 66 12.82 -1.63 12.12
CA GLN A 66 14.24 -1.80 11.87
C GLN A 66 15.04 -1.87 13.19
N SER A 67 14.78 -0.96 14.12
CA SER A 67 15.45 -0.96 15.43
C SER A 67 15.17 -2.25 16.25
N ASP A 68 14.03 -2.90 16.03
CA ASP A 68 13.76 -4.21 16.64
C ASP A 68 14.55 -5.33 15.95
N LEU A 69 14.69 -5.27 14.61
CA LEU A 69 15.49 -6.21 13.83
C LEU A 69 17.01 -6.06 14.08
N ASP A 70 17.49 -4.84 14.34
CA ASP A 70 18.90 -4.57 14.63
C ASP A 70 19.42 -5.37 15.84
N LYS A 71 18.55 -5.71 16.80
CA LYS A 71 18.88 -6.56 17.96
C LYS A 71 19.30 -7.97 17.57
N ASP A 72 18.77 -8.45 16.44
CA ASP A 72 19.06 -9.76 15.89
C ASP A 72 20.07 -9.69 14.72
N ASN A 73 20.67 -8.52 14.45
CA ASN A 73 21.50 -8.23 13.27
C ASN A 73 20.77 -8.51 11.94
N GLU A 74 19.47 -8.31 11.92
CA GLU A 74 18.63 -8.42 10.73
C GLU A 74 18.28 -7.03 10.17
N ARG A 75 17.84 -6.98 8.90
CA ARG A 75 17.38 -5.74 8.28
C ARG A 75 16.08 -5.94 7.52
N ILE A 76 15.36 -4.85 7.34
CA ILE A 76 14.23 -4.79 6.40
C ILE A 76 14.79 -4.85 4.99
N THR A 77 14.27 -5.77 4.19
CA THR A 77 14.65 -5.93 2.78
C THR A 77 13.57 -5.43 1.83
N ASN A 78 12.30 -5.52 2.23
CA ASN A 78 11.16 -5.18 1.39
C ASN A 78 10.14 -4.36 2.18
N VAL A 79 9.48 -3.43 1.49
CA VAL A 79 8.37 -2.63 2.05
C VAL A 79 7.16 -2.77 1.14
N VAL A 80 6.01 -3.08 1.72
CA VAL A 80 4.73 -3.01 1.03
C VAL A 80 3.83 -1.99 1.71
N VAL A 81 3.31 -1.02 0.95
CA VAL A 81 2.34 -0.06 1.46
C VAL A 81 0.95 -0.63 1.18
N MET A 82 0.54 -1.55 2.08
CA MET A 82 -0.66 -2.39 1.97
C MET A 82 -1.38 -2.53 3.33
N GLY A 83 -1.06 -1.65 4.28
CA GLY A 83 -1.68 -1.62 5.59
C GLY A 83 -3.03 -0.91 5.57
N ILE A 84 -3.36 -0.23 6.66
CA ILE A 84 -4.60 0.53 6.78
C ILE A 84 -4.54 1.78 5.89
N GLY A 85 -5.60 2.02 5.11
CA GLY A 85 -5.74 3.18 4.25
C GLY A 85 -5.54 2.86 2.76
N GLU A 86 -5.88 3.84 1.92
CA GLU A 86 -5.57 3.85 0.49
C GLU A 86 -4.35 4.75 0.27
N PRO A 87 -3.18 4.21 -0.10
CA PRO A 87 -1.97 5.02 -0.23
C PRO A 87 -2.11 6.18 -1.22
N PHE A 88 -2.89 6.01 -2.28
CA PHE A 88 -3.12 7.07 -3.28
C PHE A 88 -4.10 8.15 -2.80
N ASP A 89 -4.82 7.95 -1.71
CA ASP A 89 -5.54 9.03 -1.03
C ASP A 89 -4.60 9.92 -0.19
N ASN A 90 -3.46 9.36 0.29
CA ASN A 90 -2.37 10.11 0.94
C ASN A 90 -1.17 10.34 0.01
N TYR A 91 -1.42 10.74 -1.22
CA TYR A 91 -0.48 10.66 -2.35
C TYR A 91 0.82 11.45 -2.14
N GLU A 92 0.73 12.72 -1.76
CA GLU A 92 1.91 13.59 -1.60
C GLU A 92 2.84 13.08 -0.48
N THR A 93 2.27 12.61 0.62
CA THR A 93 3.02 12.01 1.72
C THR A 93 3.64 10.69 1.30
N LEU A 94 2.90 9.89 0.53
CA LEU A 94 3.40 8.64 -0.03
C LEU A 94 4.67 8.87 -0.87
N LEU A 95 4.66 9.81 -1.80
CA LEU A 95 5.84 10.08 -2.65
C LEU A 95 7.07 10.50 -1.84
N LYS A 96 6.87 11.35 -0.83
CA LYS A 96 7.93 11.74 0.12
C LYS A 96 8.44 10.52 0.91
N PHE A 97 7.54 9.70 1.43
CA PHE A 97 7.88 8.47 2.14
C PHE A 97 8.74 7.53 1.30
N LEU A 98 8.32 7.26 0.05
CA LEU A 98 9.07 6.41 -0.88
C LEU A 98 10.48 6.95 -1.15
N THR A 99 10.61 8.27 -1.27
CA THR A 99 11.90 8.93 -1.46
C THR A 99 12.79 8.77 -0.23
N VAL A 100 12.25 8.97 0.97
CA VAL A 100 12.99 8.88 2.24
C VAL A 100 13.49 7.46 2.50
N ILE A 101 12.64 6.44 2.34
CA ILE A 101 13.05 5.05 2.61
C ILE A 101 14.02 4.49 1.56
N ASN A 102 14.01 5.06 0.34
CA ASN A 102 14.95 4.69 -0.73
C ASN A 102 16.29 5.43 -0.62
N TYR A 103 16.39 6.46 0.22
CA TYR A 103 17.59 7.31 0.29
C TYR A 103 18.82 6.51 0.70
N ALA A 104 19.90 6.61 -0.11
CA ALA A 104 21.12 5.79 0.03
C ALA A 104 21.92 6.02 1.33
N LYS A 105 21.74 7.19 1.98
CA LYS A 105 22.37 7.48 3.28
C LYS A 105 21.42 7.27 4.48
N GLY A 106 20.30 6.60 4.26
CA GLY A 106 19.28 6.28 5.27
C GLY A 106 19.02 4.79 5.35
N LEU A 107 17.75 4.40 5.16
CA LEU A 107 17.32 3.00 5.19
C LEU A 107 17.79 2.20 3.98
N GLU A 108 18.08 2.87 2.86
CA GLU A 108 18.61 2.27 1.63
C GLU A 108 17.78 1.10 1.10
N ILE A 109 16.46 1.19 1.21
CA ILE A 109 15.56 0.16 0.67
C ILE A 109 15.43 0.40 -0.83
N GLY A 110 15.99 -0.51 -1.63
CA GLY A 110 15.99 -0.38 -3.09
C GLY A 110 14.58 -0.22 -3.65
N ALA A 111 14.38 0.69 -4.61
CA ALA A 111 13.06 1.00 -5.17
C ALA A 111 12.31 -0.25 -5.67
N ARG A 112 13.02 -1.24 -6.21
CA ARG A 112 12.46 -2.52 -6.67
C ARG A 112 12.00 -3.45 -5.54
N HIS A 113 12.36 -3.15 -4.31
CA HIS A 113 11.94 -3.85 -3.11
C HIS A 113 10.78 -3.16 -2.40
N ILE A 114 10.25 -2.11 -3.02
CA ILE A 114 9.09 -1.37 -2.51
C ILE A 114 7.90 -1.64 -3.43
N THR A 115 6.75 -1.95 -2.86
CA THR A 115 5.49 -2.13 -3.57
C THR A 115 4.43 -1.23 -2.96
N VAL A 116 3.72 -0.50 -3.80
CA VAL A 116 2.53 0.26 -3.41
C VAL A 116 1.31 -0.44 -3.99
N SER A 117 0.32 -0.74 -3.13
CA SER A 117 -0.98 -1.25 -3.58
C SER A 117 -2.00 -0.12 -3.65
N THR A 118 -2.92 -0.20 -4.59
CA THR A 118 -4.04 0.74 -4.71
C THR A 118 -5.33 0.02 -5.07
N CYS A 119 -6.44 0.53 -4.60
CA CYS A 119 -7.76 0.10 -5.02
C CYS A 119 -8.13 0.55 -6.44
N GLY A 120 -7.30 1.37 -7.11
CA GLY A 120 -7.49 1.78 -8.49
C GLY A 120 -7.95 3.22 -8.68
N ILE A 121 -7.35 4.18 -7.99
CA ILE A 121 -7.56 5.62 -8.23
C ILE A 121 -6.85 6.03 -9.53
N VAL A 122 -7.59 5.98 -10.63
CA VAL A 122 -7.08 6.12 -12.02
C VAL A 122 -6.19 7.37 -12.22
N PRO A 123 -6.56 8.58 -11.81
CA PRO A 123 -5.68 9.75 -11.98
C PRO A 123 -4.33 9.57 -11.30
N LYS A 124 -4.31 8.99 -10.09
CA LYS A 124 -3.09 8.79 -9.31
C LYS A 124 -2.20 7.66 -9.85
N ILE A 125 -2.78 6.62 -10.46
CA ILE A 125 -2.01 5.62 -11.19
C ILE A 125 -1.24 6.27 -12.34
N LYS A 126 -1.88 7.15 -13.09
CA LYS A 126 -1.25 7.88 -14.21
C LYS A 126 -0.15 8.83 -13.73
N GLU A 127 -0.39 9.61 -12.68
CA GLU A 127 0.62 10.47 -12.06
C GLU A 127 1.81 9.67 -11.53
N PHE A 128 1.55 8.51 -10.92
CA PHE A 128 2.59 7.62 -10.37
C PHE A 128 3.49 7.00 -11.45
N ALA A 129 3.01 6.89 -12.68
CA ALA A 129 3.81 6.44 -13.81
C ALA A 129 4.98 7.40 -14.15
N ASP A 130 4.86 8.67 -13.78
CA ASP A 130 5.91 9.69 -13.99
C ASP A 130 6.82 9.89 -12.75
N PHE A 131 6.57 9.13 -11.66
CA PHE A 131 7.42 9.16 -10.47
C PHE A 131 8.81 8.56 -10.77
N PRO A 132 9.92 9.23 -10.40
CA PRO A 132 11.25 8.87 -10.89
C PRO A 132 11.81 7.56 -10.32
N LEU A 133 11.22 7.02 -9.26
CA LEU A 133 11.66 5.76 -8.66
C LEU A 133 10.93 4.57 -9.27
N GLN A 134 11.67 3.48 -9.51
CA GLN A 134 11.12 2.25 -10.08
C GLN A 134 10.41 1.39 -9.01
N ILE A 135 9.33 1.91 -8.44
CA ILE A 135 8.50 1.23 -7.45
C ILE A 135 7.64 0.16 -8.14
N ASN A 136 7.31 -0.91 -7.44
CA ASN A 136 6.33 -1.88 -7.93
C ASN A 136 4.90 -1.41 -7.60
N LEU A 137 3.98 -1.62 -8.54
CA LEU A 137 2.57 -1.32 -8.35
C LEU A 137 1.77 -2.62 -8.20
N ALA A 138 0.88 -2.65 -7.23
CA ALA A 138 -0.14 -3.69 -7.08
C ALA A 138 -1.54 -3.08 -7.21
N LEU A 139 -2.45 -3.80 -7.82
CA LEU A 139 -3.87 -3.45 -7.89
C LEU A 139 -4.68 -4.42 -7.05
N SER A 140 -5.44 -3.89 -6.11
CA SER A 140 -6.51 -4.61 -5.42
C SER A 140 -7.68 -4.85 -6.39
N LEU A 141 -7.65 -5.98 -7.11
CA LEU A 141 -8.64 -6.33 -8.15
C LEU A 141 -9.92 -6.90 -7.53
N HIS A 142 -9.80 -8.01 -6.82
CA HIS A 142 -10.77 -8.72 -5.98
C HIS A 142 -12.09 -9.15 -6.65
N ALA A 143 -12.28 -8.87 -7.94
CA ALA A 143 -13.44 -9.31 -8.70
C ALA A 143 -13.12 -9.43 -10.19
N PRO A 144 -13.80 -10.37 -10.92
CA PRO A 144 -13.53 -10.59 -12.34
C PRO A 144 -14.28 -9.61 -13.27
N ASN A 145 -15.24 -8.85 -12.74
CA ASN A 145 -16.09 -7.94 -13.52
C ASN A 145 -16.56 -6.74 -12.68
N ASN A 146 -17.10 -5.72 -13.36
CA ASN A 146 -17.56 -4.49 -12.72
C ASN A 146 -18.76 -4.68 -11.80
N GLU A 147 -19.67 -5.59 -12.11
CA GLU A 147 -20.85 -5.83 -11.29
C GLU A 147 -20.45 -6.28 -9.89
N LEU A 148 -19.63 -7.33 -9.81
CA LEU A 148 -19.17 -7.86 -8.54
C LEU A 148 -18.19 -6.89 -7.85
N ARG A 149 -17.29 -6.28 -8.61
CA ARG A 149 -16.34 -5.32 -8.04
C ARG A 149 -17.05 -4.12 -7.41
N SER A 150 -18.15 -3.63 -8.03
CA SER A 150 -18.91 -2.51 -7.45
C SER A 150 -19.65 -2.88 -6.16
N LYS A 151 -19.97 -4.17 -5.96
CA LYS A 151 -20.53 -4.67 -4.69
C LYS A 151 -19.45 -4.76 -3.61
N LEU A 152 -18.25 -5.21 -3.96
CA LEU A 152 -17.13 -5.41 -3.03
C LEU A 152 -16.34 -4.13 -2.76
N MET A 153 -16.16 -3.28 -3.77
CA MET A 153 -15.31 -2.08 -3.75
C MET A 153 -16.04 -0.90 -4.36
N LYS A 154 -16.50 0.02 -3.52
CA LYS A 154 -17.29 1.19 -3.96
C LYS A 154 -16.57 2.08 -4.97
N ILE A 155 -15.24 2.12 -4.92
CA ILE A 155 -14.38 2.89 -5.84
C ILE A 155 -14.60 2.50 -7.30
N ASN A 156 -15.04 1.27 -7.60
CA ASN A 156 -15.31 0.81 -8.95
C ASN A 156 -16.44 1.60 -9.65
N LYS A 157 -17.32 2.25 -8.88
CA LYS A 157 -18.34 3.14 -9.45
C LYS A 157 -17.75 4.43 -10.02
N ALA A 158 -16.64 4.90 -9.44
CA ALA A 158 -15.92 6.07 -9.92
C ALA A 158 -14.92 5.70 -11.03
N TYR A 159 -14.29 4.53 -10.92
CA TYR A 159 -13.28 4.04 -11.86
C TYR A 159 -13.58 2.58 -12.22
N PRO A 160 -14.35 2.32 -13.29
CA PRO A 160 -14.62 0.97 -13.80
C PRO A 160 -13.34 0.25 -14.21
N LEU A 161 -13.38 -1.09 -14.26
CA LEU A 161 -12.21 -1.92 -14.59
C LEU A 161 -11.53 -1.53 -15.89
N GLU A 162 -12.28 -1.14 -16.91
CA GLU A 162 -11.76 -0.73 -18.20
C GLU A 162 -10.81 0.48 -18.05
N GLU A 163 -11.22 1.50 -17.29
CA GLU A 163 -10.41 2.69 -17.04
C GLU A 163 -9.20 2.37 -16.16
N VAL A 164 -9.38 1.50 -15.17
CA VAL A 164 -8.28 1.04 -14.31
C VAL A 164 -7.25 0.29 -15.14
N PHE A 165 -7.65 -0.65 -16.00
CA PHE A 165 -6.73 -1.38 -16.86
C PHE A 165 -6.03 -0.49 -17.88
N GLU A 166 -6.69 0.52 -18.44
CA GLU A 166 -6.02 1.50 -19.31
C GLU A 166 -4.96 2.31 -18.54
N ALA A 167 -5.25 2.70 -17.30
CA ALA A 167 -4.26 3.37 -16.45
C ALA A 167 -3.08 2.46 -16.11
N LEU A 168 -3.31 1.17 -15.86
CA LEU A 168 -2.25 0.18 -15.62
C LEU A 168 -1.41 -0.06 -16.88
N LYS A 169 -2.02 -0.13 -18.06
CA LYS A 169 -1.29 -0.21 -19.34
C LYS A 169 -0.41 1.02 -19.55
N TYR A 170 -0.94 2.21 -19.25
CA TYR A 170 -0.16 3.45 -19.30
C TYR A 170 1.03 3.39 -18.33
N TYR A 171 0.80 2.99 -17.06
CA TYR A 171 1.86 2.81 -16.07
C TYR A 171 2.93 1.84 -16.58
N TYR A 172 2.52 0.68 -17.12
CA TYR A 172 3.44 -0.31 -17.68
C TYR A 172 4.25 0.26 -18.85
N SER A 173 3.59 0.98 -19.76
CA SER A 173 4.25 1.57 -20.94
C SER A 173 5.34 2.58 -20.58
N LYS A 174 5.16 3.32 -19.47
CA LYS A 174 6.11 4.30 -18.96
C LYS A 174 7.26 3.69 -18.15
N THR A 175 6.94 2.71 -17.34
CA THR A 175 7.88 2.19 -16.32
C THR A 175 8.51 0.86 -16.70
N ASN A 176 7.91 0.12 -17.62
CA ASN A 176 8.23 -1.28 -17.95
C ASN A 176 8.28 -2.19 -16.68
N ARG A 177 7.50 -1.84 -15.65
CA ARG A 177 7.46 -2.57 -14.38
C ARG A 177 6.29 -3.54 -14.35
N ARG A 178 6.54 -4.73 -13.80
CA ARG A 178 5.48 -5.72 -13.55
C ARG A 178 4.45 -5.14 -12.59
N ILE A 179 3.17 -5.34 -12.91
CA ILE A 179 2.04 -5.02 -12.05
C ILE A 179 1.55 -6.32 -11.41
N THR A 180 1.30 -6.29 -10.11
CA THR A 180 0.70 -7.41 -9.37
C THR A 180 -0.79 -7.17 -9.27
N LEU A 181 -1.59 -8.20 -9.53
CA LEU A 181 -3.04 -8.19 -9.26
C LEU A 181 -3.29 -8.97 -7.98
N GLU A 182 -3.92 -8.34 -7.00
CA GLU A 182 -4.31 -8.96 -5.74
C GLU A 182 -5.77 -9.40 -5.81
N TYR A 183 -6.02 -10.63 -5.39
CA TYR A 183 -7.36 -11.21 -5.43
C TYR A 183 -7.64 -11.99 -4.16
N ILE A 184 -8.53 -11.47 -3.31
CA ILE A 184 -9.03 -12.18 -2.14
C ILE A 184 -10.12 -13.15 -2.58
N LEU A 185 -10.00 -14.42 -2.22
CA LEU A 185 -11.05 -15.42 -2.47
C LEU A 185 -12.06 -15.40 -1.32
N LEU A 186 -13.29 -15.06 -1.64
CA LEU A 186 -14.42 -15.00 -0.73
C LEU A 186 -15.41 -16.10 -1.10
N HIS A 187 -15.51 -17.13 -0.24
CA HIS A 187 -16.36 -18.30 -0.52
C HIS A 187 -17.81 -17.95 -0.80
N GLY A 188 -18.34 -18.48 -1.92
CA GLY A 188 -19.70 -18.22 -2.39
C GLY A 188 -19.93 -16.80 -2.93
N ILE A 189 -18.87 -16.01 -3.15
CA ILE A 189 -18.98 -14.62 -3.64
C ILE A 189 -18.18 -14.42 -4.94
N ASN A 190 -16.88 -14.75 -4.93
CA ASN A 190 -15.97 -14.50 -6.04
C ASN A 190 -14.96 -15.64 -6.29
N ASP A 191 -15.22 -16.81 -5.72
CA ASP A 191 -14.47 -18.06 -5.90
C ASP A 191 -14.94 -18.86 -7.12
#